data_16bc191f62595a69f3e45ca4fbc41bd5
#
_entry.id   16bc191f62595a69f3e45ca4fbc41bd5
#
_cell.length_a   1.000
_cell.length_b   1.000
_cell.length_c   1.000
_cell.angle_alpha   90.00
_cell.angle_beta   90.00
_cell.angle_gamma   90.00
#
_symmetry.space_group_name_H-M   'P 1'
#
loop_
_entity.id
_entity.type
_entity.pdbx_description
1 polymer ?
#
loop_
_entity_poly.entity_id
_entity_poly.type
_entity_poly.pdbx_seq_one_letter_code
_entity_poly.pdbx_strand_id
1 'polypeptide(L)'
;MKKKVRFIVNPKSGGTFGAKFSERLVKQNLDLTKYEYDIFVTKYAGHAIKIAQQSLIENIDILAVAGGDGTQNEVGQVLVNKPITMASIPTGSGNANARKLKIPIDVAKSIQLINTGKIFKIDALILNGQPFFMAAGIGYDAKVVEQFDKIPFRGVGAYLTGILTTAFTYKLPHFTIEIDDEKTIETEAFTVLITSTGQLGYNVEFTKNSILNDGKFEITIVKNFDRKRVPNLIYESFYGDLASQEMLETHRVNKILKIRTNKIESIQMDGDYKGKTNYIEVICKKQALNFLVDKDFTL
;
A
#
# COMPACT_ATOMS: atom_id res chain seq x y z
N MET A 1 18.92 29.25 1.41
CA MET A 1 19.52 27.93 1.09
C MET A 1 18.56 27.19 0.16
N LYS A 2 19.09 26.40 -0.79
CA LYS A 2 18.25 25.49 -1.60
C LYS A 2 17.78 24.32 -0.74
N LYS A 3 16.58 23.81 -1.02
CA LYS A 3 16.11 22.56 -0.41
C LYS A 3 16.81 21.36 -1.05
N LYS A 4 17.05 20.32 -0.27
CA LYS A 4 17.74 19.09 -0.69
C LYS A 4 16.72 18.03 -1.11
N VAL A 5 16.81 17.59 -2.35
CA VAL A 5 15.99 16.51 -2.91
C VAL A 5 16.85 15.29 -3.18
N ARG A 6 16.54 14.17 -2.56
CA ARG A 6 17.18 12.89 -2.87
C ARG A 6 16.26 12.01 -3.68
N PHE A 7 16.71 11.61 -4.86
CA PHE A 7 16.02 10.62 -5.67
C PHE A 7 16.49 9.22 -5.30
N ILE A 8 15.55 8.37 -4.88
CA ILE A 8 15.76 6.94 -4.63
C ILE A 8 15.18 6.20 -5.83
N VAL A 9 16.03 5.54 -6.62
CA VAL A 9 15.64 4.94 -7.89
C VAL A 9 15.72 3.43 -7.80
N ASN A 10 14.62 2.74 -8.05
CA ASN A 10 14.61 1.30 -8.23
C ASN A 10 14.68 0.95 -9.74
N PRO A 11 15.84 0.49 -10.23
CA PRO A 11 16.04 0.23 -11.67
C PRO A 11 15.24 -0.96 -12.19
N LYS A 12 14.70 -1.81 -11.30
CA LYS A 12 13.88 -2.98 -11.64
C LYS A 12 12.39 -2.69 -11.64
N SER A 13 11.96 -1.46 -11.28
CA SER A 13 10.56 -1.09 -11.22
C SER A 13 9.94 -1.00 -12.62
N GLY A 14 8.72 -1.53 -12.75
CA GLY A 14 7.95 -1.49 -14.01
C GLY A 14 8.40 -2.45 -15.12
N GLY A 15 9.45 -3.21 -14.90
CA GLY A 15 9.96 -4.19 -15.89
C GLY A 15 10.30 -3.53 -17.23
N THR A 16 10.05 -4.25 -18.34
CA THR A 16 10.37 -3.79 -19.72
C THR A 16 9.47 -2.64 -20.18
N PHE A 17 8.28 -2.50 -19.60
CA PHE A 17 7.26 -1.51 -19.99
C PHE A 17 7.10 -0.36 -19.00
N GLY A 18 7.85 -0.35 -17.88
CA GLY A 18 7.78 0.71 -16.89
C GLY A 18 8.34 2.04 -17.40
N ALA A 19 7.79 3.15 -16.89
CA ALA A 19 8.30 4.49 -17.17
C ALA A 19 9.76 4.60 -16.70
N LYS A 20 10.64 5.05 -17.59
CA LYS A 20 12.08 5.11 -17.31
C LYS A 20 12.43 6.44 -16.64
N PHE A 21 12.96 6.36 -15.42
CA PHE A 21 13.62 7.49 -14.77
C PHE A 21 15.00 7.74 -15.38
N SER A 22 15.38 9.01 -15.53
CA SER A 22 16.72 9.40 -15.91
C SER A 22 17.13 10.73 -15.29
N GLU A 23 18.44 10.93 -15.05
CA GLU A 23 18.96 12.19 -14.55
C GLU A 23 18.68 13.37 -15.52
N ARG A 24 18.60 13.09 -16.82
CA ARG A 24 18.21 14.09 -17.82
C ARG A 24 16.82 14.65 -17.53
N LEU A 25 15.85 13.80 -17.18
CA LEU A 25 14.50 14.25 -16.82
C LEU A 25 14.54 15.12 -15.56
N VAL A 26 15.38 14.79 -14.58
CA VAL A 26 15.54 15.63 -13.38
C VAL A 26 16.05 17.01 -13.77
N LYS A 27 17.15 17.11 -14.55
CA LYS A 27 17.72 18.37 -14.99
C LYS A 27 16.76 19.24 -15.81
N GLN A 28 15.85 18.62 -16.57
CA GLN A 28 14.88 19.32 -17.40
C GLN A 28 13.63 19.79 -16.65
N ASN A 29 13.28 19.15 -15.55
CA ASN A 29 11.98 19.32 -14.92
C ASN A 29 12.03 19.81 -13.45
N LEU A 30 13.19 19.69 -12.76
CA LEU A 30 13.36 20.21 -11.40
C LEU A 30 13.88 21.65 -11.46
N ASP A 31 13.32 22.54 -10.67
CA ASP A 31 13.78 23.94 -10.55
C ASP A 31 15.09 24.00 -9.75
N LEU A 32 16.21 23.98 -10.46
CA LEU A 32 17.56 24.01 -9.88
C LEU A 32 17.91 25.34 -9.21
N THR A 33 17.07 26.38 -9.32
CA THR A 33 17.24 27.61 -8.54
C THR A 33 16.79 27.45 -7.10
N LYS A 34 15.79 26.57 -6.86
CA LYS A 34 15.18 26.28 -5.55
C LYS A 34 15.72 25.02 -4.89
N TYR A 35 16.18 24.05 -5.71
CA TYR A 35 16.55 22.73 -5.24
C TYR A 35 17.98 22.36 -5.64
N GLU A 36 18.67 21.63 -4.76
CA GLU A 36 19.81 20.80 -5.07
C GLU A 36 19.40 19.33 -4.97
N TYR A 37 20.04 18.44 -5.73
CA TYR A 37 19.64 17.04 -5.74
C TYR A 37 20.82 16.08 -5.81
N ASP A 38 20.58 14.87 -5.33
CA ASP A 38 21.40 13.69 -5.57
C ASP A 38 20.51 12.48 -5.98
N ILE A 39 21.16 11.42 -6.52
CA ILE A 39 20.46 10.24 -7.02
C ILE A 39 21.12 8.99 -6.45
N PHE A 40 20.31 8.17 -5.78
CA PHE A 40 20.72 6.88 -5.23
C PHE A 40 19.93 5.75 -5.91
N VAL A 41 20.66 4.78 -6.48
CA VAL A 41 20.07 3.61 -7.13
C VAL A 41 20.05 2.45 -6.16
N THR A 42 18.87 1.83 -5.96
CA THR A 42 18.74 0.65 -5.10
C THR A 42 19.41 -0.56 -5.75
N LYS A 43 20.04 -1.41 -4.94
CA LYS A 43 20.80 -2.58 -5.40
C LYS A 43 20.10 -3.91 -5.07
N TYR A 44 19.28 -3.93 -4.02
CA TYR A 44 18.59 -5.11 -3.51
C TYR A 44 17.33 -4.69 -2.75
N ALA A 45 16.44 -5.63 -2.45
CA ALA A 45 15.25 -5.39 -1.61
C ALA A 45 15.66 -4.92 -0.21
N GLY A 46 14.99 -3.89 0.32
CA GLY A 46 15.34 -3.26 1.58
C GLY A 46 16.45 -2.20 1.48
N HIS A 47 17.05 -1.96 0.29
CA HIS A 47 18.08 -0.92 0.16
C HIS A 47 17.49 0.49 0.26
N ALA A 48 16.26 0.71 -0.19
CA ALA A 48 15.59 2.00 -0.05
C ALA A 48 15.37 2.39 1.42
N ILE A 49 15.16 1.42 2.32
CA ILE A 49 15.11 1.64 3.78
C ILE A 49 16.41 2.27 4.27
N LYS A 50 17.56 1.70 3.91
CA LYS A 50 18.88 2.20 4.35
C LYS A 50 19.17 3.60 3.82
N ILE A 51 18.83 3.86 2.54
CA ILE A 51 18.97 5.19 1.94
C ILE A 51 18.07 6.21 2.64
N ALA A 52 16.83 5.85 2.96
CA ALA A 52 15.90 6.71 3.68
C ALA A 52 16.40 7.00 5.12
N GLN A 53 16.92 6.01 5.82
CA GLN A 53 17.51 6.19 7.16
C GLN A 53 18.71 7.15 7.12
N GLN A 54 19.61 6.98 6.14
CA GLN A 54 20.73 7.88 5.94
C GLN A 54 20.27 9.31 5.63
N SER A 55 19.18 9.46 4.85
CA SER A 55 18.62 10.76 4.50
C SER A 55 18.08 11.54 5.69
N LEU A 56 17.61 10.86 6.75
CA LEU A 56 17.23 11.51 8.01
C LEU A 56 18.44 12.15 8.70
N ILE A 57 19.59 11.48 8.67
CA ILE A 57 20.84 11.97 9.30
C ILE A 57 21.41 13.14 8.50
N GLU A 58 21.29 13.11 7.17
CA GLU A 58 21.84 14.13 6.26
C GLU A 58 20.91 15.33 6.06
N ASN A 59 19.77 15.38 6.79
CA ASN A 59 18.80 16.47 6.73
C ASN A 59 18.31 16.75 5.30
N ILE A 60 17.90 15.69 4.59
CA ILE A 60 17.23 15.80 3.29
C ILE A 60 15.82 16.32 3.50
N ASP A 61 15.38 17.28 2.68
CA ASP A 61 14.03 17.86 2.79
C ASP A 61 12.97 17.00 2.09
N ILE A 62 13.33 16.42 0.92
CA ILE A 62 12.40 15.66 0.07
C ILE A 62 13.07 14.35 -0.36
N LEU A 63 12.40 13.22 -0.14
CA LEU A 63 12.74 11.94 -0.74
C LEU A 63 11.83 11.66 -1.94
N ALA A 64 12.38 11.80 -3.15
CA ALA A 64 11.69 11.53 -4.41
C ALA A 64 11.92 10.05 -4.79
N VAL A 65 10.87 9.22 -4.69
CA VAL A 65 10.95 7.77 -4.84
C VAL A 65 10.55 7.36 -6.25
N ALA A 66 11.53 7.11 -7.11
CA ALA A 66 11.34 6.56 -8.45
C ALA A 66 11.28 5.02 -8.37
N GLY A 67 10.05 4.52 -8.16
CA GLY A 67 9.79 3.11 -7.90
C GLY A 67 8.30 2.78 -7.97
N GLY A 68 7.97 1.50 -7.78
CA GLY A 68 6.60 1.03 -7.55
C GLY A 68 6.22 1.08 -6.07
N ASP A 69 5.04 0.53 -5.76
CA ASP A 69 4.44 0.56 -4.43
C ASP A 69 5.36 -0.03 -3.35
N GLY A 70 6.06 -1.15 -3.63
CA GLY A 70 7.01 -1.75 -2.68
C GLY A 70 8.18 -0.83 -2.32
N THR A 71 8.77 -0.11 -3.30
CA THR A 71 9.85 0.84 -3.01
C THR A 71 9.34 2.05 -2.23
N GLN A 72 8.14 2.53 -2.57
CA GLN A 72 7.47 3.60 -1.82
C GLN A 72 7.18 3.17 -0.39
N ASN A 73 6.74 1.92 -0.18
CA ASN A 73 6.52 1.36 1.15
C ASN A 73 7.83 1.29 1.95
N GLU A 74 8.93 0.78 1.38
CA GLU A 74 10.25 0.74 2.04
C GLU A 74 10.66 2.13 2.55
N VAL A 75 10.46 3.18 1.77
CA VAL A 75 10.79 4.56 2.18
C VAL A 75 9.77 5.08 3.19
N GLY A 76 8.48 4.91 2.92
CA GLY A 76 7.40 5.37 3.77
C GLY A 76 7.51 4.85 5.21
N GLN A 77 7.88 3.58 5.39
CA GLN A 77 8.08 2.99 6.73
C GLN A 77 9.10 3.75 7.59
N VAL A 78 10.14 4.28 6.96
CA VAL A 78 11.18 5.08 7.65
C VAL A 78 10.68 6.48 7.97
N LEU A 79 9.78 7.03 7.13
CA LEU A 79 9.33 8.41 7.21
C LEU A 79 8.13 8.64 8.14
N VAL A 80 7.54 7.59 8.70
CA VAL A 80 6.43 7.72 9.68
C VAL A 80 6.85 8.63 10.84
N ASN A 81 6.09 9.71 11.07
CA ASN A 81 6.37 10.76 12.06
C ASN A 81 7.72 11.48 11.88
N LYS A 82 8.25 11.53 10.66
CA LYS A 82 9.46 12.28 10.34
C LYS A 82 9.13 13.54 9.51
N PRO A 83 9.98 14.58 9.58
CA PRO A 83 9.72 15.84 8.90
C PRO A 83 9.94 15.78 7.37
N ILE A 84 10.65 14.77 6.87
CA ILE A 84 10.96 14.63 5.45
C ILE A 84 9.67 14.43 4.64
N THR A 85 9.55 15.11 3.52
CA THR A 85 8.44 14.94 2.58
C THR A 85 8.75 13.85 1.55
N MET A 86 7.84 12.90 1.38
CA MET A 86 7.92 11.90 0.32
C MET A 86 7.29 12.43 -0.96
N ALA A 87 8.00 12.35 -2.07
CA ALA A 87 7.49 12.62 -3.41
C ALA A 87 7.49 11.32 -4.23
N SER A 88 6.34 10.96 -4.79
CA SER A 88 6.24 9.75 -5.63
C SER A 88 6.61 10.07 -7.08
N ILE A 89 7.52 9.31 -7.64
CA ILE A 89 7.84 9.27 -9.07
C ILE A 89 7.43 7.87 -9.57
N PRO A 90 6.20 7.71 -10.08
CA PRO A 90 5.61 6.39 -10.33
C PRO A 90 6.29 5.69 -11.52
N THR A 91 7.09 4.67 -11.27
CA THR A 91 7.72 3.85 -12.32
C THR A 91 7.30 2.37 -12.24
N GLY A 92 6.46 2.00 -11.29
CA GLY A 92 5.93 0.65 -11.12
C GLY A 92 4.74 0.34 -12.04
N SER A 93 4.25 -0.89 -11.97
CA SER A 93 3.06 -1.34 -12.72
C SER A 93 1.74 -0.97 -12.02
N GLY A 94 1.70 -0.98 -10.69
CA GLY A 94 0.49 -0.68 -9.90
C GLY A 94 0.35 0.81 -9.60
N ASN A 95 1.31 1.37 -8.89
CA ASN A 95 1.38 2.76 -8.45
C ASN A 95 0.11 3.21 -7.70
N ALA A 96 -0.39 2.37 -6.79
CA ALA A 96 -1.67 2.57 -6.14
C ALA A 96 -1.72 3.85 -5.31
N ASN A 97 -0.68 4.13 -4.51
CA ASN A 97 -0.59 5.36 -3.74
C ASN A 97 -0.57 6.61 -4.64
N ALA A 98 0.17 6.58 -5.76
CA ALA A 98 0.21 7.69 -6.68
C ALA A 98 -1.16 7.95 -7.32
N ARG A 99 -1.89 6.89 -7.70
CA ARG A 99 -3.25 7.01 -8.25
C ARG A 99 -4.23 7.60 -7.22
N LYS A 100 -4.23 7.08 -6.00
CA LYS A 100 -5.12 7.58 -4.93
C LYS A 100 -4.86 9.04 -4.58
N LEU A 101 -3.59 9.46 -4.60
CA LEU A 101 -3.17 10.85 -4.36
C LEU A 101 -3.20 11.72 -5.64
N LYS A 102 -3.74 11.20 -6.76
CA LYS A 102 -3.82 11.90 -8.05
C LYS A 102 -2.47 12.45 -8.54
N ILE A 103 -1.38 11.75 -8.18
CA ILE A 103 -0.02 12.11 -8.61
C ILE A 103 0.15 11.68 -10.08
N PRO A 104 0.71 12.53 -10.95
CA PRO A 104 0.93 12.19 -12.34
C PRO A 104 1.76 10.92 -12.51
N ILE A 105 1.28 9.99 -13.37
CA ILE A 105 2.01 8.75 -13.70
C ILE A 105 3.20 9.02 -14.65
N ASP A 106 3.14 10.12 -15.40
CA ASP A 106 4.26 10.60 -16.21
C ASP A 106 5.41 11.08 -15.33
N VAL A 107 6.62 10.54 -15.58
CA VAL A 107 7.82 10.81 -14.78
C VAL A 107 8.21 12.28 -14.80
N ALA A 108 8.13 12.95 -15.95
CA ALA A 108 8.48 14.37 -16.05
C ALA A 108 7.51 15.23 -15.25
N LYS A 109 6.21 14.97 -15.37
CA LYS A 109 5.17 15.69 -14.62
C LYS A 109 5.26 15.43 -13.12
N SER A 110 5.60 14.20 -12.69
CA SER A 110 5.80 13.90 -11.26
C SER A 110 7.04 14.59 -10.68
N ILE A 111 8.10 14.79 -11.47
CA ILE A 111 9.25 15.61 -11.08
C ILE A 111 8.84 17.10 -11.01
N GLN A 112 8.11 17.61 -12.00
CA GLN A 112 7.61 18.99 -11.98
C GLN A 112 6.73 19.29 -10.76
N LEU A 113 6.00 18.29 -10.27
CA LEU A 113 5.20 18.42 -9.06
C LEU A 113 6.04 18.83 -7.84
N ILE A 114 7.33 18.48 -7.78
CA ILE A 114 8.23 18.89 -6.70
C ILE A 114 8.35 20.42 -6.63
N ASN A 115 8.27 21.11 -7.78
CA ASN A 115 8.40 22.55 -7.85
C ASN A 115 7.17 23.33 -7.35
N THR A 116 5.98 22.74 -7.49
CA THR A 116 4.68 23.43 -7.36
C THR A 116 3.72 22.79 -6.38
N GLY A 117 3.99 21.57 -5.94
CA GLY A 117 3.12 20.79 -5.05
C GLY A 117 3.04 21.36 -3.64
N LYS A 118 2.04 20.88 -2.92
CA LYS A 118 1.87 21.11 -1.47
C LYS A 118 2.07 19.83 -0.67
N ILE A 119 2.41 19.99 0.60
CA ILE A 119 2.48 18.87 1.53
C ILE A 119 1.04 18.51 1.96
N PHE A 120 0.70 17.26 1.77
CA PHE A 120 -0.51 16.63 2.28
C PHE A 120 -0.11 15.51 3.24
N LYS A 121 -0.66 15.53 4.45
CA LYS A 121 -0.35 14.51 5.45
C LYS A 121 -1.35 13.37 5.33
N ILE A 122 -0.84 12.14 5.20
CA ILE A 122 -1.64 10.93 5.21
C ILE A 122 -1.43 10.12 6.49
N ASP A 123 -2.40 9.31 6.82
CA ASP A 123 -2.33 8.37 7.92
C ASP A 123 -1.38 7.21 7.57
N ALA A 124 -0.78 6.63 8.59
CA ALA A 124 -0.02 5.39 8.47
C ALA A 124 -0.66 4.33 9.38
N LEU A 125 -1.00 3.18 8.82
CA LEU A 125 -1.45 2.05 9.62
C LEU A 125 -0.25 1.23 10.10
N ILE A 126 -0.34 0.76 11.34
CA ILE A 126 0.73 -0.02 11.97
C ILE A 126 0.16 -1.37 12.39
N LEU A 127 0.60 -2.44 11.74
CA LEU A 127 0.26 -3.83 12.08
C LEU A 127 1.42 -4.46 12.85
N ASN A 128 1.18 -4.87 14.09
CA ASN A 128 2.19 -5.46 14.98
C ASN A 128 3.52 -4.69 14.99
N GLY A 129 3.46 -3.35 15.00
CA GLY A 129 4.63 -2.46 15.01
C GLY A 129 5.22 -2.14 13.63
N GLN A 130 4.73 -2.73 12.53
CA GLN A 130 5.22 -2.49 11.17
C GLN A 130 4.25 -1.59 10.39
N PRO A 131 4.70 -0.46 9.82
CA PRO A 131 3.86 0.41 8.99
C PRO A 131 3.48 -0.23 7.65
N PHE A 132 2.26 0.08 7.20
CA PHE A 132 1.78 -0.19 5.85
C PHE A 132 0.86 0.94 5.37
N PHE A 133 0.66 1.07 4.05
CA PHE A 133 0.06 2.28 3.45
C PHE A 133 -1.09 2.00 2.49
N MET A 134 -1.31 0.76 2.11
CA MET A 134 -2.42 0.39 1.21
C MET A 134 -3.40 -0.53 1.92
N ALA A 135 -3.01 -1.78 2.07
CA ALA A 135 -3.85 -2.80 2.66
C ALA A 135 -3.04 -3.88 3.36
N ALA A 136 -3.60 -4.43 4.42
CA ALA A 136 -3.14 -5.67 5.04
C ALA A 136 -4.28 -6.69 5.08
N GLY A 137 -3.95 -7.96 5.24
CA GLY A 137 -4.94 -9.01 5.35
C GLY A 137 -4.43 -10.20 6.16
N ILE A 138 -5.38 -10.87 6.81
CA ILE A 138 -5.15 -12.12 7.51
C ILE A 138 -6.17 -13.17 7.03
N GLY A 139 -5.67 -14.31 6.57
CA GLY A 139 -6.48 -15.41 6.07
C GLY A 139 -6.25 -15.73 4.60
N TYR A 140 -7.33 -15.88 3.84
CA TYR A 140 -7.30 -16.37 2.46
C TYR A 140 -6.49 -15.49 1.49
N ASP A 141 -6.68 -14.16 1.51
CA ASP A 141 -5.94 -13.24 0.64
C ASP A 141 -4.42 -13.35 0.87
N ALA A 142 -4.00 -13.37 2.12
CA ALA A 142 -2.60 -13.56 2.49
C ALA A 142 -2.09 -14.96 2.11
N LYS A 143 -2.97 -15.98 2.14
CA LYS A 143 -2.63 -17.33 1.66
C LYS A 143 -2.41 -17.36 0.15
N VAL A 144 -3.18 -16.59 -0.61
CA VAL A 144 -2.97 -16.40 -2.05
C VAL A 144 -1.61 -15.73 -2.32
N VAL A 145 -1.26 -14.68 -1.58
CA VAL A 145 0.04 -14.00 -1.68
C VAL A 145 1.18 -14.97 -1.33
N GLU A 146 1.06 -15.78 -0.26
CA GLU A 146 2.04 -16.81 0.11
C GLU A 146 2.27 -17.83 -1.02
N GLN A 147 1.21 -18.21 -1.75
CA GLN A 147 1.33 -19.14 -2.88
C GLN A 147 1.94 -18.44 -4.12
N PHE A 148 1.54 -17.19 -4.38
CA PHE A 148 2.08 -16.41 -5.49
C PHE A 148 3.59 -16.23 -5.41
N ASP A 149 4.14 -16.03 -4.22
CA ASP A 149 5.60 -15.91 -4.01
C ASP A 149 6.37 -17.19 -4.38
N LYS A 150 5.68 -18.35 -4.43
CA LYS A 150 6.27 -19.66 -4.80
C LYS A 150 6.17 -19.95 -6.30
N ILE A 151 5.37 -19.17 -7.06
CA ILE A 151 5.17 -19.39 -8.49
C ILE A 151 6.32 -18.76 -9.28
N PRO A 152 6.97 -19.49 -10.22
CA PRO A 152 8.15 -19.00 -10.94
C PRO A 152 7.84 -17.93 -11.99
N PHE A 153 6.59 -17.73 -12.37
CA PHE A 153 6.15 -16.67 -13.26
C PHE A 153 5.31 -15.65 -12.51
N ARG A 154 5.40 -14.38 -12.90
CA ARG A 154 4.70 -13.27 -12.26
C ARG A 154 3.67 -12.65 -13.19
N GLY A 155 2.66 -12.00 -12.62
CA GLY A 155 1.63 -11.28 -13.34
C GLY A 155 0.22 -11.67 -12.91
N VAL A 156 -0.78 -10.98 -13.48
CA VAL A 156 -2.19 -11.15 -13.13
C VAL A 156 -2.66 -12.59 -13.30
N GLY A 157 -2.22 -13.31 -14.35
CA GLY A 157 -2.60 -14.70 -14.58
C GLY A 157 -2.14 -15.66 -13.49
N ALA A 158 -0.92 -15.50 -12.97
CA ALA A 158 -0.42 -16.31 -11.86
C ALA A 158 -1.21 -16.04 -10.57
N TYR A 159 -1.54 -14.78 -10.32
CA TYR A 159 -2.35 -14.38 -9.17
C TYR A 159 -3.77 -14.97 -9.23
N LEU A 160 -4.43 -14.90 -10.40
CA LEU A 160 -5.74 -15.50 -10.62
C LEU A 160 -5.73 -17.03 -10.44
N THR A 161 -4.69 -17.70 -10.92
CA THR A 161 -4.50 -19.15 -10.71
C THR A 161 -4.38 -19.47 -9.22
N GLY A 162 -3.61 -18.67 -8.47
CA GLY A 162 -3.49 -18.80 -7.02
C GLY A 162 -4.83 -18.64 -6.30
N ILE A 163 -5.63 -17.64 -6.67
CA ILE A 163 -6.98 -17.44 -6.14
C ILE A 163 -7.83 -18.70 -6.38
N LEU A 164 -7.95 -19.14 -7.63
CA LEU A 164 -8.81 -20.26 -7.99
C LEU A 164 -8.42 -21.56 -7.30
N THR A 165 -7.15 -21.93 -7.35
CA THR A 165 -6.67 -23.19 -6.79
C THR A 165 -6.77 -23.25 -5.26
N THR A 166 -6.55 -22.12 -4.60
CA THR A 166 -6.60 -22.04 -3.13
C THR A 166 -8.04 -21.96 -2.60
N ALA A 167 -8.96 -21.34 -3.32
CA ALA A 167 -10.35 -21.11 -2.86
C ALA A 167 -11.08 -22.41 -2.49
N PHE A 168 -10.93 -23.46 -3.31
CA PHE A 168 -11.65 -24.71 -3.11
C PHE A 168 -11.12 -25.58 -1.96
N THR A 169 -9.87 -25.39 -1.57
CA THR A 169 -9.22 -26.20 -0.52
C THR A 169 -9.06 -25.46 0.81
N TYR A 170 -9.27 -24.13 0.81
CA TYR A 170 -9.09 -23.32 1.99
C TYR A 170 -10.17 -23.62 3.05
N LYS A 171 -9.72 -23.95 4.26
CA LYS A 171 -10.59 -24.14 5.42
C LYS A 171 -10.75 -22.80 6.12
N LEU A 172 -11.98 -22.37 6.33
CA LEU A 172 -12.25 -21.09 6.98
C LEU A 172 -11.75 -21.11 8.43
N PRO A 173 -11.03 -20.07 8.87
CA PRO A 173 -10.77 -19.84 10.28
C PRO A 173 -11.98 -19.20 10.95
N HIS A 174 -12.09 -19.41 12.26
CA HIS A 174 -12.94 -18.60 13.11
C HIS A 174 -12.15 -17.37 13.58
N PHE A 175 -12.72 -16.20 13.37
CA PHE A 175 -12.18 -14.92 13.75
C PHE A 175 -12.89 -14.35 14.98
N THR A 176 -12.12 -13.84 15.94
CA THR A 176 -12.54 -12.94 16.98
C THR A 176 -11.96 -11.57 16.66
N ILE A 177 -12.81 -10.60 16.34
CA ILE A 177 -12.44 -9.27 15.88
C ILE A 177 -12.91 -8.24 16.91
N GLU A 178 -11.99 -7.59 17.60
CA GLU A 178 -12.24 -6.54 18.57
C GLU A 178 -11.99 -5.18 17.92
N ILE A 179 -13.01 -4.32 17.85
CA ILE A 179 -12.95 -2.98 17.29
C ILE A 179 -13.05 -1.96 18.41
N ASP A 180 -12.04 -1.11 18.55
CA ASP A 180 -11.96 0.02 19.48
C ASP A 180 -12.12 -0.36 20.97
N ASP A 181 -11.93 -1.64 21.33
CA ASP A 181 -12.22 -2.23 22.64
C ASP A 181 -13.72 -2.12 23.06
N GLU A 182 -14.60 -1.83 22.11
CA GLU A 182 -16.05 -1.59 22.34
C GLU A 182 -16.93 -2.64 21.68
N LYS A 183 -16.52 -3.18 20.53
CA LYS A 183 -17.31 -4.12 19.73
C LYS A 183 -16.50 -5.38 19.45
N THR A 184 -17.08 -6.54 19.73
CA THR A 184 -16.53 -7.85 19.37
C THR A 184 -17.41 -8.51 18.32
N ILE A 185 -16.78 -9.05 17.27
CA ILE A 185 -17.42 -9.83 16.21
C ILE A 185 -16.79 -11.22 16.19
N GLU A 186 -17.62 -12.24 16.28
CA GLU A 186 -17.24 -13.65 16.14
C GLU A 186 -17.80 -14.17 14.82
N THR A 187 -16.93 -14.67 13.94
CA THR A 187 -17.38 -15.13 12.62
C THR A 187 -16.41 -16.12 11.97
N GLU A 188 -16.96 -17.03 11.15
CA GLU A 188 -16.15 -17.76 10.17
C GLU A 188 -16.09 -16.96 8.87
N ALA A 189 -14.87 -16.70 8.39
CA ALA A 189 -14.68 -15.88 7.20
C ALA A 189 -13.49 -16.39 6.36
N PHE A 190 -13.45 -16.00 5.09
CA PHE A 190 -12.29 -16.23 4.23
C PHE A 190 -11.11 -15.40 4.69
N THR A 191 -11.32 -14.11 4.92
CA THR A 191 -10.27 -13.17 5.27
C THR A 191 -10.84 -11.94 5.93
N VAL A 192 -10.00 -11.24 6.68
CA VAL A 192 -10.24 -9.88 7.14
C VAL A 192 -9.21 -8.97 6.48
N LEU A 193 -9.69 -8.04 5.67
CA LEU A 193 -8.90 -7.02 4.98
C LEU A 193 -8.92 -5.74 5.78
N ILE A 194 -7.79 -5.05 5.83
CA ILE A 194 -7.60 -3.80 6.58
C ILE A 194 -7.03 -2.77 5.62
N THR A 195 -7.67 -1.61 5.50
CA THR A 195 -7.23 -0.60 4.54
C THR A 195 -7.50 0.82 5.02
N SER A 196 -6.59 1.76 4.70
CA SER A 196 -6.81 3.20 4.82
C SER A 196 -7.24 3.85 3.51
N THR A 197 -7.08 3.13 2.40
CA THR A 197 -7.34 3.65 1.05
C THR A 197 -8.65 3.15 0.44
N GLY A 198 -9.27 2.14 1.04
CA GLY A 198 -10.41 1.43 0.49
C GLY A 198 -10.07 0.44 -0.64
N GLN A 199 -8.78 0.32 -1.00
CA GLN A 199 -8.33 -0.46 -2.15
C GLN A 199 -7.27 -1.50 -1.77
N LEU A 200 -7.26 -2.64 -2.48
CA LEU A 200 -6.21 -3.67 -2.36
C LEU A 200 -5.09 -3.54 -3.40
N GLY A 201 -5.22 -2.67 -4.37
CA GLY A 201 -4.36 -2.57 -5.54
C GLY A 201 -5.14 -2.81 -6.85
N TYR A 202 -4.52 -2.52 -7.99
CA TYR A 202 -5.14 -2.62 -9.33
C TYR A 202 -6.56 -2.04 -9.44
N ASN A 203 -6.88 -1.00 -8.65
CA ASN A 203 -8.21 -0.38 -8.59
C ASN A 203 -9.34 -1.27 -8.03
N VAL A 204 -9.01 -2.35 -7.32
CA VAL A 204 -10.01 -3.19 -6.66
C VAL A 204 -10.45 -2.51 -5.36
N GLU A 205 -11.67 -1.95 -5.36
CA GLU A 205 -12.24 -1.26 -4.21
C GLU A 205 -13.11 -2.18 -3.36
N PHE A 206 -12.88 -2.17 -2.04
CA PHE A 206 -13.70 -2.87 -1.03
C PHE A 206 -14.52 -1.91 -0.20
N THR A 207 -14.12 -0.64 -0.15
CA THR A 207 -14.88 0.41 0.54
C THR A 207 -14.81 1.71 -0.27
N LYS A 208 -15.96 2.41 -0.36
CA LYS A 208 -16.08 3.60 -1.24
C LYS A 208 -15.71 4.93 -0.58
N ASN A 209 -15.60 4.99 0.75
CA ASN A 209 -15.55 6.24 1.50
C ASN A 209 -14.33 6.37 2.42
N SER A 210 -13.21 5.75 2.08
CA SER A 210 -12.00 5.84 2.89
C SER A 210 -11.32 7.20 2.75
N ILE A 211 -11.03 7.84 3.89
CA ILE A 211 -10.39 9.15 4.00
C ILE A 211 -8.95 8.96 4.50
N LEU A 212 -7.99 9.46 3.74
CA LEU A 212 -6.56 9.17 3.96
C LEU A 212 -5.93 9.85 5.18
N ASN A 213 -6.63 10.75 5.88
CA ASN A 213 -6.03 11.61 6.91
C ASN A 213 -6.94 11.94 8.10
N ASP A 214 -8.00 11.17 8.30
CA ASP A 214 -8.95 11.41 9.40
C ASP A 214 -8.59 10.65 10.70
N GLY A 215 -7.58 9.80 10.65
CA GLY A 215 -7.11 8.98 11.77
C GLY A 215 -7.90 7.70 11.95
N LYS A 216 -8.65 7.28 10.93
CA LYS A 216 -9.50 6.08 10.94
C LYS A 216 -9.14 5.17 9.79
N PHE A 217 -9.63 3.94 9.83
CA PHE A 217 -9.45 2.98 8.76
C PHE A 217 -10.62 2.01 8.71
N GLU A 218 -10.72 1.27 7.63
CA GLU A 218 -11.78 0.30 7.43
C GLU A 218 -11.24 -1.13 7.49
N ILE A 219 -12.11 -2.02 7.98
CA ILE A 219 -11.95 -3.47 7.81
C ILE A 219 -13.08 -3.99 6.96
N THR A 220 -12.77 -4.96 6.11
CA THR A 220 -13.76 -5.71 5.34
C THR A 220 -13.63 -7.19 5.66
N ILE A 221 -14.67 -7.76 6.22
CA ILE A 221 -14.78 -9.18 6.51
C ILE A 221 -15.37 -9.85 5.27
N VAL A 222 -14.61 -10.75 4.64
CA VAL A 222 -15.11 -11.56 3.53
C VAL A 222 -15.71 -12.84 4.11
N LYS A 223 -17.01 -12.83 4.33
CA LYS A 223 -17.76 -13.96 4.91
C LYS A 223 -17.75 -15.21 4.04
N ASN A 224 -18.23 -16.31 4.57
CA ASN A 224 -18.41 -17.52 3.80
C ASN A 224 -19.42 -17.32 2.65
N PHE A 225 -19.10 -17.84 1.49
CA PHE A 225 -19.92 -17.79 0.29
C PHE A 225 -19.74 -19.07 -0.55
N ASP A 226 -20.63 -19.33 -1.48
CA ASP A 226 -20.48 -20.45 -2.43
C ASP A 226 -19.25 -20.22 -3.32
N ARG A 227 -18.28 -21.11 -3.19
CA ARG A 227 -16.98 -21.03 -3.90
C ARG A 227 -17.11 -21.06 -5.43
N LYS A 228 -18.24 -21.55 -5.96
CA LYS A 228 -18.55 -21.47 -7.39
C LYS A 228 -18.67 -20.02 -7.88
N ARG A 229 -18.89 -19.06 -6.97
CA ARG A 229 -18.95 -17.61 -7.29
C ARG A 229 -17.57 -16.98 -7.45
N VAL A 230 -16.47 -17.66 -7.10
CA VAL A 230 -15.10 -17.08 -7.19
C VAL A 230 -14.78 -16.50 -8.57
N PRO A 231 -15.08 -17.17 -9.72
CA PRO A 231 -14.84 -16.56 -11.03
C PRO A 231 -15.63 -15.27 -11.25
N ASN A 232 -16.89 -15.23 -10.77
CA ASN A 232 -17.71 -14.02 -10.89
C ASN A 232 -17.16 -12.89 -10.00
N LEU A 233 -16.71 -13.19 -8.78
CA LEU A 233 -16.11 -12.20 -7.87
C LEU A 233 -14.82 -11.62 -8.44
N ILE A 234 -14.03 -12.43 -9.14
CA ILE A 234 -12.87 -11.94 -9.89
C ILE A 234 -13.33 -10.95 -10.97
N TYR A 235 -14.35 -11.28 -11.74
CA TYR A 235 -14.89 -10.37 -12.75
C TYR A 235 -15.40 -9.07 -12.12
N GLU A 236 -16.19 -9.14 -11.06
CA GLU A 236 -16.71 -7.99 -10.31
C GLU A 236 -15.61 -7.11 -9.72
N SER A 237 -14.48 -7.71 -9.33
CA SER A 237 -13.35 -6.95 -8.79
C SER A 237 -12.67 -6.03 -9.82
N PHE A 238 -12.75 -6.36 -11.11
CA PHE A 238 -12.12 -5.57 -12.17
C PHE A 238 -13.11 -4.72 -12.97
N TYR A 239 -14.35 -5.16 -13.09
CA TYR A 239 -15.34 -4.57 -14.03
C TYR A 239 -16.67 -4.22 -13.39
N GLY A 240 -16.91 -4.64 -12.15
CA GLY A 240 -18.17 -4.46 -11.46
C GLY A 240 -18.06 -3.65 -10.16
N ASP A 241 -18.97 -3.91 -9.23
CA ASP A 241 -19.02 -3.29 -7.91
C ASP A 241 -18.83 -4.35 -6.81
N LEU A 242 -17.58 -4.73 -6.58
CA LEU A 242 -17.25 -5.71 -5.55
C LEU A 242 -17.70 -5.25 -4.15
N ALA A 243 -17.60 -3.95 -3.87
CA ALA A 243 -17.93 -3.40 -2.56
C ALA A 243 -19.44 -3.56 -2.17
N SER A 244 -20.32 -3.78 -3.13
CA SER A 244 -21.76 -3.99 -2.89
C SER A 244 -22.15 -5.45 -2.64
N GLN A 245 -21.20 -6.40 -2.69
CA GLN A 245 -21.50 -7.81 -2.54
C GLN A 245 -21.89 -8.17 -1.09
N GLU A 246 -22.97 -8.93 -0.92
CA GLU A 246 -23.53 -9.31 0.40
C GLU A 246 -22.57 -10.07 1.33
N MET A 247 -21.56 -10.77 0.75
CA MET A 247 -20.57 -11.46 1.57
C MET A 247 -19.53 -10.50 2.18
N LEU A 248 -19.53 -9.23 1.82
CA LEU A 248 -18.62 -8.23 2.38
C LEU A 248 -19.31 -7.47 3.50
N GLU A 249 -18.75 -7.56 4.70
CA GLU A 249 -19.17 -6.77 5.85
C GLU A 249 -18.06 -5.79 6.22
N THR A 250 -18.34 -4.49 6.11
CA THR A 250 -17.36 -3.44 6.35
C THR A 250 -17.63 -2.73 7.67
N HIS A 251 -16.57 -2.50 8.45
CA HIS A 251 -16.62 -1.71 9.68
C HIS A 251 -15.52 -0.64 9.66
N ARG A 252 -15.81 0.48 10.30
CA ARG A 252 -14.86 1.55 10.51
C ARG A 252 -14.23 1.43 11.90
N VAL A 253 -12.91 1.59 11.96
CA VAL A 253 -12.10 1.54 13.18
C VAL A 253 -11.57 2.93 13.46
N ASN A 254 -11.74 3.41 14.71
CA ASN A 254 -11.34 4.76 15.12
C ASN A 254 -10.02 4.79 15.87
N LYS A 255 -9.66 3.70 16.57
CA LYS A 255 -8.48 3.68 17.46
C LYS A 255 -7.62 2.44 17.26
N ILE A 256 -8.20 1.26 17.50
CA ILE A 256 -7.48 0.00 17.56
C ILE A 256 -8.32 -1.15 17.03
N LEU A 257 -7.68 -2.04 16.30
CA LEU A 257 -8.23 -3.30 15.85
C LEU A 257 -7.38 -4.44 16.40
N LYS A 258 -8.03 -5.43 17.02
CA LYS A 258 -7.38 -6.68 17.39
C LYS A 258 -8.10 -7.84 16.73
N ILE A 259 -7.35 -8.73 16.10
CA ILE A 259 -7.90 -9.92 15.44
C ILE A 259 -7.20 -11.15 15.98
N ARG A 260 -7.99 -12.12 16.44
CA ARG A 260 -7.53 -13.47 16.81
C ARG A 260 -8.17 -14.50 15.89
N THR A 261 -7.43 -15.55 15.61
CA THR A 261 -7.93 -16.71 14.85
C THR A 261 -7.73 -17.99 15.64
N ASN A 262 -8.64 -18.94 15.48
CA ASN A 262 -8.58 -20.25 16.16
C ASN A 262 -7.45 -21.15 15.66
N LYS A 263 -6.74 -20.75 14.59
CA LYS A 263 -5.56 -21.44 14.03
C LYS A 263 -4.58 -20.41 13.47
N ILE A 264 -3.35 -20.83 13.20
CA ILE A 264 -2.32 -19.96 12.62
C ILE A 264 -2.66 -19.70 11.14
N GLU A 265 -2.80 -18.43 10.77
CA GLU A 265 -3.12 -17.97 9.42
C GLU A 265 -2.00 -17.12 8.81
N SER A 266 -1.94 -17.09 7.48
CA SER A 266 -1.03 -16.22 6.73
C SER A 266 -1.44 -14.76 6.89
N ILE A 267 -0.46 -13.85 6.91
CA ILE A 267 -0.65 -12.40 6.87
C ILE A 267 0.07 -11.79 5.67
N GLN A 268 -0.50 -10.75 5.11
CA GLN A 268 0.12 -9.92 4.08
C GLN A 268 0.02 -8.44 4.45
N MET A 269 0.95 -7.62 3.96
CA MET A 269 0.94 -6.17 4.05
C MET A 269 1.42 -5.59 2.73
N ASP A 270 0.62 -4.71 2.13
CA ASP A 270 0.89 -4.03 0.86
C ASP A 270 1.26 -5.00 -0.29
N GLY A 271 0.66 -6.20 -0.28
CA GLY A 271 0.86 -7.24 -1.28
C GLY A 271 2.08 -8.15 -1.05
N ASP A 272 2.80 -7.99 0.06
CA ASP A 272 3.91 -8.85 0.45
C ASP A 272 3.48 -9.84 1.54
N TYR A 273 3.89 -11.11 1.41
CA TYR A 273 3.74 -12.09 2.48
C TYR A 273 4.61 -11.76 3.70
N LYS A 274 4.02 -11.70 4.88
CA LYS A 274 4.70 -11.30 6.14
C LYS A 274 4.73 -12.40 7.21
N GLY A 275 4.54 -13.65 6.80
CA GLY A 275 4.58 -14.79 7.71
C GLY A 275 3.20 -15.23 8.18
N LYS A 276 3.15 -15.90 9.33
CA LYS A 276 1.93 -16.50 9.89
C LYS A 276 1.78 -16.16 11.35
N THR A 277 0.53 -15.94 11.75
CA THR A 277 0.17 -15.67 13.14
C THR A 277 -1.28 -16.06 13.41
N ASN A 278 -1.67 -16.14 14.66
CA ASN A 278 -3.06 -16.22 15.08
C ASN A 278 -3.53 -14.94 15.79
N TYR A 279 -2.69 -13.89 15.79
CA TYR A 279 -3.03 -12.59 16.40
C TYR A 279 -2.39 -11.45 15.62
N ILE A 280 -3.20 -10.45 15.33
CA ILE A 280 -2.73 -9.15 14.83
C ILE A 280 -3.37 -8.00 15.62
N GLU A 281 -2.61 -6.94 15.77
CA GLU A 281 -3.07 -5.66 16.29
C GLU A 281 -2.76 -4.57 15.29
N VAL A 282 -3.74 -3.71 15.01
CA VAL A 282 -3.58 -2.59 14.08
C VAL A 282 -4.01 -1.30 14.73
N ILE A 283 -3.16 -0.29 14.63
CA ILE A 283 -3.46 1.08 15.06
C ILE A 283 -3.23 2.06 13.92
N CYS A 284 -3.93 3.20 13.95
CA CYS A 284 -3.72 4.30 13.02
C CYS A 284 -2.83 5.38 13.67
N LYS A 285 -1.78 5.79 12.97
CA LYS A 285 -1.00 7.00 13.27
C LYS A 285 -1.49 8.10 12.35
N LYS A 286 -2.34 8.96 12.91
CA LYS A 286 -2.98 10.05 12.18
C LYS A 286 -1.95 11.03 11.61
N GLN A 287 -2.08 11.35 10.32
CA GLN A 287 -1.28 12.35 9.62
C GLN A 287 0.24 12.17 9.81
N ALA A 288 0.68 10.92 9.80
CA ALA A 288 2.03 10.52 10.18
C ALA A 288 3.04 10.54 9.02
N LEU A 289 2.60 10.68 7.77
CA LEU A 289 3.47 10.71 6.60
C LEU A 289 3.20 11.95 5.75
N ASN A 290 4.24 12.76 5.52
CA ASN A 290 4.18 13.92 4.64
C ASN A 290 4.32 13.46 3.18
N PHE A 291 3.29 13.69 2.37
CA PHE A 291 3.28 13.37 0.94
C PHE A 291 3.21 14.64 0.11
N LEU A 292 3.95 14.69 -1.01
CA LEU A 292 3.85 15.79 -1.95
C LEU A 292 2.73 15.49 -2.95
N VAL A 293 1.76 16.38 -3.04
CA VAL A 293 0.61 16.28 -3.94
C VAL A 293 0.43 17.56 -4.74
N ASP A 294 -0.42 17.52 -5.76
CA ASP A 294 -0.78 18.72 -6.51
C ASP A 294 -1.35 19.81 -5.58
N LYS A 295 -1.06 21.07 -5.88
CA LYS A 295 -1.57 22.22 -5.09
C LYS A 295 -3.09 22.24 -5.00
N ASP A 296 -3.78 21.78 -6.05
CA ASP A 296 -5.23 21.74 -6.16
C ASP A 296 -5.83 20.41 -5.68
N PHE A 297 -5.00 19.48 -5.16
CA PHE A 297 -5.45 18.19 -4.64
C PHE A 297 -6.44 18.39 -3.49
N THR A 298 -7.60 17.74 -3.62
CA THR A 298 -8.63 17.54 -2.59
C THR A 298 -8.99 16.06 -2.51
N LEU A 299 -9.34 15.61 -1.31
CA LEU A 299 -9.84 14.24 -1.05
C LEU A 299 -11.17 14.00 -1.73
#